data_e5c7144ab33efd014c4d579e5906789d
#
_entry.id   e5c7144ab33efd014c4d579e5906789d
#
_cell.length_a   1.000
_cell.length_b   1.000
_cell.length_c   1.000
_cell.angle_alpha   90.00
_cell.angle_beta   90.00
_cell.angle_gamma   90.00
#
_symmetry.space_group_name_H-M   'P 1'
#
loop_
_entity.id
_entity.type
_entity.pdbx_description
1 polymer ?
#
loop_
_entity_poly.entity_id
_entity_poly.type
_entity_poly.pdbx_seq_one_letter_code
_entity_poly.pdbx_strand_id
1 'polypeptide(L)'
;MKAIRIFIAAVLGTAALCLAGCAVSFGAGSTYPNADKYTAGDREITGQIHALEIDWPSGAVTVRTDSTETVTVRETTKAELSDNQKVHTWVDGDTLHVQFCKSGSNYTKKEPKTVEITLPESVGLETLEIDVASADVDCTGISAKTAQLDASSGDLSFDGSADAFKGNAASGDIHFTGKADRIETNTSSGQIAISQSGQSALISADASSGDITVSAEQADQVKTNTSSGKHEIRLQAVPQETAVNTSAGDVRLYLPEQADLTARISTASGDVNFELPMSKTADDTYVCGSGSNSLKISTSSGDISILKN
;
A
#
# COMPACT_ATOMS: atom_id res chain seq x y z
N MET A 1 -49.75 17.54 18.22
CA MET A 1 -48.39 17.96 17.81
C MET A 1 -47.40 17.09 18.61
N LYS A 2 -46.92 16.00 18.02
CA LYS A 2 -45.86 15.14 18.62
C LYS A 2 -44.60 15.36 17.83
N ALA A 3 -43.59 15.93 18.47
CA ALA A 3 -42.28 16.15 17.87
C ALA A 3 -41.54 14.82 17.77
N ILE A 4 -41.24 14.40 16.54
CA ILE A 4 -40.39 13.25 16.27
C ILE A 4 -38.94 13.74 16.38
N ARG A 5 -38.24 13.26 17.42
CA ARG A 5 -36.80 13.46 17.55
C ARG A 5 -36.12 12.39 16.69
N ILE A 6 -35.52 12.85 15.60
CA ILE A 6 -34.63 12.03 14.78
C ILE A 6 -33.30 11.93 15.52
N PHE A 7 -32.96 10.72 16.01
CA PHE A 7 -31.62 10.40 16.48
C PHE A 7 -30.76 10.12 15.25
N ILE A 8 -29.91 11.07 14.89
CA ILE A 8 -28.78 10.82 13.98
C ILE A 8 -27.72 10.12 14.83
N ALA A 9 -27.60 8.81 14.69
CA ALA A 9 -26.47 8.07 15.21
C ALA A 9 -25.30 8.31 14.25
N ALA A 10 -24.46 9.29 14.57
CA ALA A 10 -23.16 9.42 13.97
C ALA A 10 -22.31 8.22 14.42
N VAL A 11 -22.18 7.24 13.56
CA VAL A 11 -21.16 6.18 13.72
C VAL A 11 -19.81 6.83 13.36
N LEU A 12 -19.20 7.48 14.34
CA LEU A 12 -17.78 7.76 14.34
C LEU A 12 -17.07 6.43 14.53
N GLY A 13 -16.82 5.76 13.43
CA GLY A 13 -15.82 4.70 13.36
C GLY A 13 -14.46 5.32 13.56
N THR A 14 -14.01 5.41 14.82
CA THR A 14 -12.58 5.57 15.11
C THR A 14 -11.90 4.32 14.56
N ALA A 15 -11.32 4.43 13.36
CA ALA A 15 -10.31 3.51 12.89
C ALA A 15 -9.14 3.66 13.86
N ALA A 16 -9.13 2.88 14.94
CA ALA A 16 -7.93 2.64 15.69
C ALA A 16 -7.03 1.87 14.72
N LEU A 17 -6.06 2.58 14.11
CA LEU A 17 -4.92 1.95 13.48
C LEU A 17 -4.23 1.09 14.56
N CYS A 18 -4.61 -0.18 14.64
CA CYS A 18 -3.76 -1.18 15.26
C CYS A 18 -2.59 -1.38 14.31
N LEU A 19 -1.56 -0.55 14.45
CA LEU A 19 -0.20 -0.87 14.01
C LEU A 19 0.25 -2.08 14.85
N ALA A 20 -0.29 -3.24 14.54
CA ALA A 20 0.24 -4.51 15.02
C ALA A 20 1.26 -5.01 13.99
N GLY A 21 2.16 -4.12 13.57
CA GLY A 21 3.47 -4.50 13.06
C GLY A 21 4.35 -4.78 14.27
N CYS A 22 5.19 -5.77 14.22
CA CYS A 22 6.27 -5.92 15.17
C CYS A 22 6.97 -4.56 15.23
N ALA A 23 6.89 -3.87 16.37
CA ALA A 23 7.59 -2.62 16.57
C ALA A 23 9.08 -2.93 16.56
N VAL A 24 9.68 -2.91 15.38
CA VAL A 24 11.14 -2.91 15.27
C VAL A 24 11.58 -1.57 15.84
N SER A 25 12.21 -1.61 16.98
CA SER A 25 12.72 -0.43 17.66
C SER A 25 13.95 0.08 16.90
N PHE A 26 13.74 0.92 15.90
CA PHE A 26 14.82 1.65 15.24
C PHE A 26 15.34 2.74 16.17
N GLY A 27 16.24 2.37 17.07
CA GLY A 27 16.94 3.30 17.94
C GLY A 27 18.45 3.11 17.86
N ALA A 28 19.18 4.06 18.41
CA ALA A 28 20.63 3.89 18.58
C ALA A 28 20.90 2.58 19.35
N GLY A 29 21.55 1.62 18.69
CA GLY A 29 21.85 0.31 19.27
C GLY A 29 20.69 -0.69 19.23
N SER A 30 19.79 -0.64 18.24
CA SER A 30 18.75 -1.67 18.08
C SER A 30 19.38 -3.08 18.05
N THR A 31 18.72 -4.00 18.74
CA THR A 31 19.19 -5.38 18.86
C THR A 31 18.21 -6.34 18.20
N TYR A 32 18.75 -7.33 17.53
CA TYR A 32 17.98 -8.41 16.92
C TYR A 32 18.51 -9.78 17.38
N PRO A 33 17.67 -10.82 17.37
CA PRO A 33 18.06 -12.17 17.81
C PRO A 33 19.07 -12.80 16.83
N ASN A 34 19.77 -13.85 17.29
CA ASN A 34 20.72 -14.61 16.49
C ASN A 34 21.84 -13.78 15.83
N ALA A 35 22.22 -12.67 16.43
CA ALA A 35 23.19 -11.72 15.88
C ALA A 35 24.55 -12.34 15.56
N ASP A 36 24.91 -13.44 16.20
CA ASP A 36 26.13 -14.22 15.97
C ASP A 36 26.12 -15.01 14.66
N LYS A 37 24.96 -15.22 14.05
CA LYS A 37 24.79 -15.93 12.78
C LYS A 37 24.92 -15.01 11.55
N TYR A 38 24.83 -13.72 11.75
CA TYR A 38 24.88 -12.74 10.66
C TYR A 38 26.32 -12.48 10.20
N THR A 39 26.48 -12.30 8.90
CA THR A 39 27.74 -11.97 8.24
C THR A 39 27.70 -10.55 7.70
N ALA A 40 28.78 -9.79 7.92
CA ALA A 40 28.92 -8.41 7.48
C ALA A 40 29.31 -8.27 6.00
N GLY A 41 28.75 -7.28 5.33
CA GLY A 41 29.13 -6.85 3.98
C GLY A 41 28.34 -7.54 2.86
N ASP A 42 28.71 -7.18 1.63
CA ASP A 42 28.08 -7.70 0.41
C ASP A 42 28.15 -9.22 0.34
N ARG A 43 27.08 -9.82 -0.18
CA ARG A 43 26.99 -11.29 -0.32
C ARG A 43 26.41 -11.70 -1.65
N GLU A 44 26.85 -12.88 -2.07
CA GLU A 44 26.24 -13.68 -3.10
C GLU A 44 25.77 -15.00 -2.48
N ILE A 45 24.51 -15.37 -2.69
CA ILE A 45 23.85 -16.50 -2.06
C ILE A 45 23.39 -17.46 -3.16
N THR A 46 23.91 -18.67 -3.12
CA THR A 46 23.63 -19.72 -4.12
C THR A 46 22.47 -20.65 -3.74
N GLY A 47 21.90 -20.50 -2.55
CA GLY A 47 20.75 -21.26 -2.08
C GLY A 47 19.42 -20.74 -2.65
N GLN A 48 18.38 -21.57 -2.55
CA GLN A 48 17.03 -21.11 -2.84
C GLN A 48 16.54 -20.23 -1.70
N ILE A 49 16.05 -19.04 -2.03
CA ILE A 49 15.44 -18.10 -1.10
C ILE A 49 13.96 -17.99 -1.46
N HIS A 50 13.09 -18.28 -0.50
CA HIS A 50 11.65 -18.16 -0.63
C HIS A 50 11.04 -17.10 0.29
N ALA A 51 11.80 -16.62 1.27
CA ALA A 51 11.40 -15.52 2.12
C ALA A 51 12.50 -14.47 2.25
N LEU A 52 12.12 -13.21 2.24
CA LEU A 52 13.03 -12.06 2.37
C LEU A 52 12.50 -11.12 3.45
N GLU A 53 13.31 -10.90 4.49
CA GLU A 53 13.02 -10.00 5.60
C GLU A 53 14.11 -8.93 5.68
N ILE A 54 13.71 -7.66 5.59
CA ILE A 54 14.62 -6.51 5.56
C ILE A 54 14.24 -5.49 6.62
N ASP A 55 15.17 -5.20 7.53
CA ASP A 55 15.07 -4.11 8.49
C ASP A 55 16.06 -2.99 8.14
N TRP A 56 15.56 -1.85 7.68
CA TRP A 56 16.40 -0.78 7.14
C TRP A 56 15.96 0.61 7.60
N PRO A 57 16.58 1.18 8.65
CA PRO A 57 16.07 2.39 9.30
C PRO A 57 16.19 3.66 8.46
N SER A 58 17.14 3.77 7.52
CA SER A 58 17.32 5.01 6.75
C SER A 58 18.09 4.80 5.46
N GLY A 59 17.89 5.70 4.50
CA GLY A 59 18.49 5.66 3.18
C GLY A 59 17.54 5.07 2.15
N ALA A 60 17.89 3.94 1.52
CA ALA A 60 17.00 3.29 0.56
C ALA A 60 17.16 1.77 0.55
N VAL A 61 16.08 1.09 0.20
CA VAL A 61 16.01 -0.35 -0.06
C VAL A 61 15.52 -0.55 -1.49
N THR A 62 16.30 -1.28 -2.28
CA THR A 62 15.91 -1.68 -3.63
C THR A 62 15.87 -3.21 -3.70
N VAL A 63 14.75 -3.78 -4.10
CA VAL A 63 14.60 -5.21 -4.37
C VAL A 63 14.15 -5.39 -5.81
N ARG A 64 14.95 -6.07 -6.61
CA ARG A 64 14.63 -6.28 -8.02
C ARG A 64 14.95 -7.68 -8.49
N THR A 65 14.33 -8.09 -9.57
CA THR A 65 14.70 -9.32 -10.28
C THR A 65 15.64 -9.01 -11.45
N ASP A 66 16.49 -9.96 -11.76
CA ASP A 66 17.37 -9.90 -12.94
C ASP A 66 17.65 -11.33 -13.46
N SER A 67 18.19 -11.43 -14.66
CA SER A 67 18.63 -12.69 -15.29
C SER A 67 19.93 -13.21 -14.63
N THR A 68 19.85 -13.56 -13.37
CA THR A 68 20.94 -14.12 -12.54
C THR A 68 20.52 -15.47 -11.99
N GLU A 69 21.49 -16.29 -11.57
CA GLU A 69 21.22 -17.58 -10.92
C GLU A 69 21.34 -17.51 -9.38
N THR A 70 21.83 -16.38 -8.86
CA THR A 70 22.11 -16.23 -7.43
C THR A 70 21.44 -14.99 -6.88
N VAL A 71 21.10 -15.01 -5.60
CA VAL A 71 20.65 -13.82 -4.88
C VAL A 71 21.87 -13.00 -4.48
N THR A 72 21.87 -11.71 -4.80
CA THR A 72 22.95 -10.81 -4.38
C THR A 72 22.43 -9.75 -3.42
N VAL A 73 23.20 -9.44 -2.40
CA VAL A 73 23.01 -8.31 -1.50
C VAL A 73 24.19 -7.38 -1.62
N ARG A 74 23.96 -6.14 -1.98
CA ARG A 74 24.99 -5.11 -2.14
C ARG A 74 24.62 -3.86 -1.37
N GLU A 75 25.61 -3.32 -0.67
CA GLU A 75 25.48 -2.07 0.05
C GLU A 75 26.24 -0.96 -0.67
N THR A 76 25.63 0.21 -0.79
CA THR A 76 26.25 1.40 -1.37
C THR A 76 26.15 2.58 -0.41
N THR A 77 27.27 3.23 -0.16
CA THR A 77 27.38 4.49 0.59
C THR A 77 28.69 5.20 0.21
N LYS A 78 28.76 6.50 0.47
CA LYS A 78 29.99 7.28 0.35
C LYS A 78 30.85 7.24 1.63
N ALA A 79 30.31 6.68 2.72
CA ALA A 79 31.02 6.58 3.97
C ALA A 79 31.98 5.39 4.00
N GLU A 80 33.12 5.54 4.66
CA GLU A 80 33.93 4.38 5.05
C GLU A 80 33.28 3.66 6.23
N LEU A 81 32.98 2.38 6.08
CA LEU A 81 32.28 1.55 7.05
C LEU A 81 33.25 0.58 7.73
N SER A 82 33.14 0.51 9.06
CA SER A 82 33.65 -0.65 9.82
C SER A 82 32.73 -1.85 9.61
N ASP A 83 33.21 -3.06 9.90
CA ASP A 83 32.38 -4.28 9.75
C ASP A 83 31.10 -4.20 10.57
N ASN A 84 31.10 -3.58 11.74
CA ASN A 84 29.88 -3.39 12.54
C ASN A 84 28.84 -2.44 11.90
N GLN A 85 29.24 -1.61 10.96
CA GLN A 85 28.39 -0.61 10.28
C GLN A 85 27.92 -1.06 8.91
N LYS A 86 28.50 -2.12 8.36
CA LYS A 86 28.06 -2.72 7.09
C LYS A 86 26.71 -3.39 7.22
N VAL A 87 26.09 -3.68 6.09
CA VAL A 87 24.94 -4.57 6.01
C VAL A 87 25.28 -5.91 6.64
N HIS A 88 24.35 -6.49 7.37
CA HIS A 88 24.49 -7.81 7.99
C HIS A 88 23.40 -8.73 7.48
N THR A 89 23.79 -9.91 7.03
CA THR A 89 22.85 -10.87 6.42
C THR A 89 23.01 -12.25 7.04
N TRP A 90 21.91 -12.95 7.16
CA TRP A 90 21.84 -14.35 7.58
C TRP A 90 20.80 -15.09 6.77
N VAL A 91 21.13 -16.31 6.37
CA VAL A 91 20.16 -17.23 5.74
C VAL A 91 19.79 -18.29 6.77
N ASP A 92 18.50 -18.33 7.11
CA ASP A 92 17.91 -19.34 8.00
C ASP A 92 16.95 -20.22 7.19
N GLY A 93 17.39 -21.41 6.87
CA GLY A 93 16.67 -22.27 5.91
C GLY A 93 16.62 -21.63 4.52
N ASP A 94 15.47 -21.16 4.10
CA ASP A 94 15.20 -20.45 2.85
C ASP A 94 14.80 -18.98 3.04
N THR A 95 14.96 -18.46 4.25
CA THR A 95 14.72 -17.06 4.59
C THR A 95 16.02 -16.26 4.59
N LEU A 96 16.09 -15.21 3.82
CA LEU A 96 17.17 -14.23 3.85
C LEU A 96 16.78 -13.06 4.74
N HIS A 97 17.50 -12.91 5.86
CA HIS A 97 17.40 -11.77 6.75
C HIS A 97 18.47 -10.74 6.42
N VAL A 98 18.06 -9.48 6.27
CA VAL A 98 18.93 -8.34 5.95
C VAL A 98 18.77 -7.25 7.00
N GLN A 99 19.88 -6.90 7.66
CA GLN A 99 19.93 -5.93 8.73
C GLN A 99 20.87 -4.78 8.39
N PHE A 100 20.49 -3.56 8.76
CA PHE A 100 21.23 -2.33 8.45
C PHE A 100 22.66 -2.32 8.98
N CYS A 101 22.90 -2.86 10.16
CA CYS A 101 24.21 -2.95 10.80
C CYS A 101 24.20 -4.07 11.86
N LYS A 102 25.35 -4.33 12.48
CA LYS A 102 25.46 -5.33 13.55
C LYS A 102 24.54 -4.98 14.72
N SER A 103 23.89 -5.99 15.30
CA SER A 103 23.05 -5.88 16.50
C SER A 103 23.78 -5.14 17.63
N GLY A 104 23.11 -4.15 18.20
CA GLY A 104 23.66 -3.29 19.25
C GLY A 104 24.68 -2.25 18.79
N SER A 105 24.90 -2.12 17.49
CA SER A 105 25.79 -1.11 16.90
C SER A 105 25.03 0.13 16.47
N ASN A 106 25.75 1.27 16.40
CA ASN A 106 25.21 2.53 15.93
C ASN A 106 25.82 2.91 14.59
N TYR A 107 24.98 3.38 13.68
CA TYR A 107 25.42 4.07 12.48
C TYR A 107 25.46 5.57 12.74
N THR A 108 26.66 6.14 12.79
CA THR A 108 26.88 7.54 13.15
C THR A 108 27.32 8.41 11.98
N LYS A 109 27.29 7.86 10.77
CA LYS A 109 27.67 8.58 9.55
C LYS A 109 26.50 9.44 9.06
N LYS A 110 26.82 10.52 8.36
CA LYS A 110 25.81 11.41 7.75
C LYS A 110 25.36 10.93 6.39
N GLU A 111 26.20 10.19 5.71
CA GLU A 111 25.93 9.65 4.37
C GLU A 111 24.88 8.54 4.47
N PRO A 112 23.84 8.57 3.65
CA PRO A 112 22.87 7.50 3.60
C PRO A 112 23.48 6.20 3.09
N LYS A 113 22.85 5.09 3.46
CA LYS A 113 23.15 3.76 2.94
C LYS A 113 21.99 3.30 2.07
N THR A 114 22.31 2.67 0.96
CA THR A 114 21.36 1.96 0.11
C THR A 114 21.70 0.47 0.15
N VAL A 115 20.71 -0.39 0.35
CA VAL A 115 20.85 -1.82 0.09
C VAL A 115 20.10 -2.18 -1.18
N GLU A 116 20.76 -2.94 -2.05
CA GLU A 116 20.17 -3.52 -3.25
C GLU A 116 20.19 -5.03 -3.13
N ILE A 117 19.02 -5.65 -3.23
CA ILE A 117 18.84 -7.09 -3.31
C ILE A 117 18.41 -7.44 -4.74
N THR A 118 19.20 -8.26 -5.42
CA THR A 118 18.83 -8.77 -6.73
C THR A 118 18.48 -10.25 -6.60
N LEU A 119 17.28 -10.60 -7.05
CA LEU A 119 16.76 -11.96 -7.06
C LEU A 119 16.79 -12.52 -8.50
N PRO A 120 16.97 -13.81 -8.69
CA PRO A 120 16.70 -14.44 -9.99
C PRO A 120 15.25 -14.22 -10.44
N GLU A 121 15.02 -13.95 -11.73
CA GLU A 121 13.66 -13.84 -12.30
C GLU A 121 12.78 -15.07 -12.06
N SER A 122 13.40 -16.24 -11.88
CA SER A 122 12.70 -17.49 -11.60
C SER A 122 12.22 -17.64 -10.15
N VAL A 123 12.63 -16.75 -9.25
CA VAL A 123 12.26 -16.82 -7.82
C VAL A 123 10.87 -16.25 -7.64
N GLY A 124 9.96 -17.08 -7.09
CA GLY A 124 8.72 -16.62 -6.47
C GLY A 124 8.87 -16.69 -4.95
N LEU A 125 8.72 -15.56 -4.29
CA LEU A 125 8.78 -15.50 -2.84
C LEU A 125 7.47 -16.00 -2.23
N GLU A 126 7.57 -16.75 -1.12
CA GLU A 126 6.42 -17.00 -0.24
C GLU A 126 6.10 -15.70 0.54
N THR A 127 7.16 -15.03 1.02
CA THR A 127 7.02 -13.83 1.83
C THR A 127 8.09 -12.79 1.47
N LEU A 128 7.66 -11.56 1.28
CA LEU A 128 8.51 -10.37 1.27
C LEU A 128 8.04 -9.46 2.41
N GLU A 129 8.91 -9.18 3.37
CA GLU A 129 8.66 -8.28 4.49
C GLU A 129 9.77 -7.23 4.57
N ILE A 130 9.40 -5.95 4.51
CA ILE A 130 10.34 -4.84 4.54
C ILE A 130 9.85 -3.81 5.56
N ASP A 131 10.63 -3.63 6.61
CA ASP A 131 10.39 -2.64 7.65
C ASP A 131 11.43 -1.51 7.56
N VAL A 132 10.95 -0.28 7.39
CA VAL A 132 11.81 0.90 7.32
C VAL A 132 11.34 2.00 8.26
N ALA A 133 12.28 2.80 8.77
CA ALA A 133 11.92 3.99 9.54
C ALA A 133 11.84 5.24 8.64
N SER A 134 12.92 5.54 7.91
CA SER A 134 13.02 6.74 7.05
C SER A 134 13.75 6.41 5.75
N ALA A 135 13.57 5.22 5.25
CA ALA A 135 14.12 4.81 3.97
C ALA A 135 12.99 4.74 2.92
N ASP A 136 13.34 5.03 1.69
CA ASP A 136 12.47 4.73 0.55
C ASP A 136 12.65 3.28 0.15
N VAL A 137 11.56 2.64 -0.26
CA VAL A 137 11.53 1.24 -0.69
C VAL A 137 11.08 1.17 -2.14
N ASP A 138 11.89 0.52 -2.97
CA ASP A 138 11.56 0.25 -4.38
C ASP A 138 11.67 -1.25 -4.66
N CYS A 139 10.55 -1.89 -4.93
CA CYS A 139 10.45 -3.29 -5.30
C CYS A 139 10.00 -3.40 -6.76
N THR A 140 10.84 -3.94 -7.63
CA THR A 140 10.57 -4.03 -9.07
C THR A 140 10.70 -5.45 -9.63
N GLY A 141 9.68 -5.91 -10.35
CA GLY A 141 9.64 -7.24 -10.98
C GLY A 141 9.39 -8.38 -10.00
N ILE A 142 8.93 -8.08 -8.79
CA ILE A 142 8.79 -9.06 -7.71
C ILE A 142 7.55 -9.91 -7.89
N SER A 143 7.70 -11.22 -7.63
CA SER A 143 6.59 -12.16 -7.48
C SER A 143 6.61 -12.74 -6.07
N ALA A 144 5.51 -12.56 -5.31
CA ALA A 144 5.40 -13.07 -3.95
C ALA A 144 3.99 -13.60 -3.66
N LYS A 145 3.83 -14.52 -2.70
CA LYS A 145 2.49 -14.80 -2.17
C LYS A 145 2.04 -13.67 -1.25
N THR A 146 2.90 -13.26 -0.34
CA THR A 146 2.63 -12.13 0.54
C THR A 146 3.75 -11.10 0.42
N ALA A 147 3.40 -9.86 0.15
CA ALA A 147 4.32 -8.73 0.18
C ALA A 147 3.81 -7.70 1.18
N GLN A 148 4.61 -7.39 2.19
CA GLN A 148 4.31 -6.39 3.21
C GLN A 148 5.45 -5.37 3.27
N LEU A 149 5.11 -4.09 3.09
CA LEU A 149 6.02 -2.96 3.17
C LEU A 149 5.53 -2.00 4.25
N ASP A 150 6.34 -1.75 5.26
CA ASP A 150 6.01 -0.88 6.38
C ASP A 150 7.04 0.24 6.52
N ALA A 151 6.58 1.50 6.56
CA ALA A 151 7.43 2.68 6.75
C ALA A 151 6.89 3.62 7.84
N SER A 152 7.79 4.24 8.60
CA SER A 152 7.39 5.40 9.41
C SER A 152 7.43 6.67 8.55
N SER A 153 8.49 6.89 7.78
CA SER A 153 8.63 8.04 6.87
C SER A 153 9.49 7.63 5.69
N GLY A 154 8.92 7.47 4.56
CA GLY A 154 9.58 7.02 3.34
C GLY A 154 8.53 6.56 2.36
N ASP A 155 8.84 6.67 1.10
CA ASP A 155 7.93 6.26 0.04
C ASP A 155 8.06 4.75 -0.20
N LEU A 156 6.92 4.09 -0.41
CA LEU A 156 6.82 2.66 -0.67
C LEU A 156 6.37 2.44 -2.11
N SER A 157 7.20 1.78 -2.90
CA SER A 157 6.88 1.41 -4.28
C SER A 157 6.98 -0.10 -4.48
N PHE A 158 5.92 -0.69 -5.03
CA PHE A 158 5.87 -2.09 -5.41
C PHE A 158 5.38 -2.22 -6.85
N ASP A 159 6.22 -2.75 -7.72
CA ASP A 159 5.88 -3.13 -9.09
C ASP A 159 6.10 -4.64 -9.24
N GLY A 160 4.99 -5.38 -9.38
CA GLY A 160 5.09 -6.83 -9.43
C GLY A 160 3.76 -7.57 -9.31
N SER A 161 3.84 -8.79 -8.78
CA SER A 161 2.66 -9.62 -8.54
C SER A 161 2.67 -10.19 -7.12
N ALA A 162 1.49 -10.24 -6.48
CA ALA A 162 1.31 -10.87 -5.18
C ALA A 162 -0.07 -11.55 -5.09
N ASP A 163 -0.21 -12.57 -4.20
CA ASP A 163 -1.56 -12.96 -3.80
C ASP A 163 -2.14 -11.90 -2.85
N ALA A 164 -1.30 -11.40 -1.92
CA ALA A 164 -1.67 -10.32 -1.02
C ALA A 164 -0.55 -9.27 -0.94
N PHE A 165 -0.89 -8.00 -1.20
CA PHE A 165 -0.02 -6.85 -0.97
C PHE A 165 -0.55 -6.01 0.18
N LYS A 166 0.32 -5.61 1.09
CA LYS A 166 0.04 -4.68 2.17
C LYS A 166 1.11 -3.60 2.25
N GLY A 167 0.71 -2.35 2.14
CA GLY A 167 1.57 -1.18 2.27
C GLY A 167 1.10 -0.27 3.39
N ASN A 168 1.95 0.04 4.37
CA ASN A 168 1.62 0.95 5.46
C ASN A 168 2.70 2.03 5.60
N ALA A 169 2.28 3.28 5.64
CA ALA A 169 3.18 4.39 5.92
C ALA A 169 2.56 5.33 6.98
N ALA A 170 3.36 5.88 7.88
CA ALA A 170 2.85 6.96 8.70
C ALA A 170 2.98 8.29 7.96
N SER A 171 4.09 8.52 7.25
CA SER A 171 4.28 9.69 6.37
C SER A 171 5.09 9.26 5.17
N GLY A 172 4.48 9.19 4.04
CA GLY A 172 5.08 8.74 2.79
C GLY A 172 4.00 8.30 1.81
N ASP A 173 4.35 8.34 0.56
CA ASP A 173 3.47 7.92 -0.52
C ASP A 173 3.55 6.40 -0.70
N ILE A 174 2.43 5.80 -1.11
CA ILE A 174 2.36 4.36 -1.38
C ILE A 174 1.96 4.16 -2.84
N HIS A 175 2.82 3.49 -3.59
CA HIS A 175 2.61 3.16 -4.99
C HIS A 175 2.56 1.64 -5.17
N PHE A 176 1.46 1.15 -5.70
CA PHE A 176 1.31 -0.23 -6.15
C PHE A 176 1.06 -0.28 -7.64
N THR A 177 1.85 -1.07 -8.36
CA THR A 177 1.64 -1.36 -9.78
C THR A 177 1.73 -2.86 -10.01
N GLY A 178 0.76 -3.42 -10.71
CA GLY A 178 0.79 -4.84 -11.09
C GLY A 178 -0.44 -5.63 -10.70
N LYS A 179 -0.25 -6.89 -10.28
CA LYS A 179 -1.34 -7.83 -9.99
C LYS A 179 -1.35 -8.23 -8.53
N ALA A 180 -2.52 -8.15 -7.89
CA ALA A 180 -2.72 -8.83 -6.61
C ALA A 180 -4.19 -9.20 -6.44
N ASP A 181 -4.45 -10.35 -5.80
CA ASP A 181 -5.81 -10.71 -5.43
C ASP A 181 -6.34 -9.82 -4.32
N ARG A 182 -5.48 -9.39 -3.41
CA ARG A 182 -5.80 -8.50 -2.32
C ARG A 182 -4.78 -7.36 -2.20
N ILE A 183 -5.25 -6.13 -2.22
CA ILE A 183 -4.44 -4.92 -2.04
C ILE A 183 -4.99 -4.15 -0.85
N GLU A 184 -4.15 -3.93 0.16
CA GLU A 184 -4.46 -3.12 1.35
C GLU A 184 -3.37 -2.08 1.56
N THR A 185 -3.74 -0.80 1.52
CA THR A 185 -2.80 0.31 1.70
C THR A 185 -3.31 1.31 2.71
N ASN A 186 -2.44 1.75 3.61
CA ASN A 186 -2.77 2.70 4.66
C ASN A 186 -1.69 3.76 4.81
N THR A 187 -2.06 5.03 4.83
CA THR A 187 -1.16 6.11 5.19
C THR A 187 -1.83 7.13 6.12
N SER A 188 -1.07 7.75 7.01
CA SER A 188 -1.62 8.89 7.77
C SER A 188 -1.43 10.19 7.01
N SER A 189 -0.28 10.39 6.37
CA SER A 189 0.00 11.60 5.56
C SER A 189 0.82 11.21 4.34
N GLY A 190 0.20 11.16 3.21
CA GLY A 190 0.79 10.75 1.94
C GLY A 190 -0.28 10.39 0.93
N GLN A 191 0.12 10.24 -0.29
CA GLN A 191 -0.78 9.83 -1.37
C GLN A 191 -0.76 8.31 -1.50
N ILE A 192 -1.88 7.76 -1.95
CA ILE A 192 -1.97 6.35 -2.33
C ILE A 192 -2.28 6.29 -3.83
N ALA A 193 -1.43 5.59 -4.57
CA ALA A 193 -1.63 5.35 -6.00
C ALA A 193 -1.59 3.85 -6.28
N ILE A 194 -2.71 3.31 -6.77
CA ILE A 194 -2.86 1.90 -7.12
C ILE A 194 -3.16 1.77 -8.61
N SER A 195 -2.29 1.07 -9.33
CA SER A 195 -2.48 0.65 -10.72
C SER A 195 -2.57 -0.86 -10.77
N GLN A 196 -3.78 -1.40 -10.65
CA GLN A 196 -4.02 -2.83 -10.63
C GLN A 196 -4.39 -3.36 -12.02
N SER A 197 -3.73 -4.43 -12.43
CA SER A 197 -4.02 -5.18 -13.66
C SER A 197 -4.57 -6.57 -13.36
N GLY A 198 -5.40 -7.10 -14.27
CA GLY A 198 -6.07 -8.38 -14.11
C GLY A 198 -7.25 -8.30 -13.14
N GLN A 199 -7.44 -9.33 -12.31
CA GLN A 199 -8.55 -9.41 -11.35
C GLN A 199 -8.04 -9.33 -9.91
N SER A 200 -8.80 -8.64 -9.05
CA SER A 200 -8.61 -8.59 -7.60
C SER A 200 -9.92 -8.90 -6.88
N ALA A 201 -9.84 -9.60 -5.75
CA ALA A 201 -10.97 -9.76 -4.85
C ALA A 201 -11.22 -8.48 -4.04
N LEU A 202 -10.16 -7.80 -3.64
CA LEU A 202 -10.27 -6.57 -2.84
C LEU A 202 -9.18 -5.56 -3.16
N ILE A 203 -9.57 -4.31 -3.33
CA ILE A 203 -8.71 -3.14 -3.28
C ILE A 203 -9.18 -2.25 -2.13
N SER A 204 -8.36 -2.03 -1.10
CA SER A 204 -8.63 -1.14 0.03
C SER A 204 -7.52 -0.11 0.17
N ALA A 205 -7.90 1.17 0.17
CA ALA A 205 -6.97 2.28 0.34
C ALA A 205 -7.51 3.27 1.39
N ASP A 206 -6.75 3.43 2.45
CA ASP A 206 -7.11 4.26 3.60
C ASP A 206 -6.06 5.34 3.84
N ALA A 207 -6.46 6.61 3.84
CA ALA A 207 -5.60 7.73 4.17
C ALA A 207 -6.26 8.63 5.23
N SER A 208 -5.47 9.25 6.12
CA SER A 208 -6.03 10.30 6.96
C SER A 208 -5.97 11.64 6.24
N SER A 209 -4.82 11.97 5.63
CA SER A 209 -4.63 13.19 4.82
C SER A 209 -3.80 12.83 3.60
N GLY A 210 -4.41 12.85 2.45
CA GLY A 210 -3.77 12.54 1.18
C GLY A 210 -4.78 12.11 0.14
N ASP A 211 -4.40 12.29 -1.09
CA ASP A 211 -5.22 11.91 -2.24
C ASP A 211 -5.10 10.40 -2.48
N ILE A 212 -6.20 9.80 -2.92
CA ILE A 212 -6.26 8.38 -3.28
C ILE A 212 -6.56 8.27 -4.77
N THR A 213 -5.67 7.65 -5.50
CA THR A 213 -5.84 7.33 -6.91
C THR A 213 -5.87 5.81 -7.09
N VAL A 214 -6.93 5.30 -7.70
CA VAL A 214 -7.06 3.87 -8.01
C VAL A 214 -7.38 3.71 -9.49
N SER A 215 -6.59 2.93 -10.19
CA SER A 215 -6.89 2.44 -11.54
C SER A 215 -6.94 0.92 -11.50
N ALA A 216 -8.08 0.32 -11.84
CA ALA A 216 -8.26 -1.12 -11.79
C ALA A 216 -8.92 -1.66 -13.07
N GLU A 217 -8.38 -2.76 -13.59
CA GLU A 217 -9.01 -3.48 -14.70
C GLU A 217 -10.27 -4.20 -14.25
N GLN A 218 -10.15 -5.01 -13.19
CA GLN A 218 -11.27 -5.74 -12.59
C GLN A 218 -11.05 -5.94 -11.10
N ALA A 219 -12.07 -5.64 -10.31
CA ALA A 219 -12.08 -5.91 -8.87
C ALA A 219 -13.49 -6.33 -8.44
N ASP A 220 -13.58 -7.22 -7.43
CA ASP A 220 -14.87 -7.56 -6.85
C ASP A 220 -15.31 -6.48 -5.86
N GLN A 221 -14.36 -5.94 -5.08
CA GLN A 221 -14.61 -4.88 -4.11
C GLN A 221 -13.55 -3.79 -4.18
N VAL A 222 -14.00 -2.53 -4.16
CA VAL A 222 -13.13 -1.35 -4.06
C VAL A 222 -13.60 -0.50 -2.88
N LYS A 223 -12.71 -0.27 -1.90
CA LYS A 223 -12.98 0.53 -0.71
C LYS A 223 -11.91 1.59 -0.55
N THR A 224 -12.32 2.85 -0.51
CA THR A 224 -11.38 3.97 -0.32
C THR A 224 -11.92 4.93 0.73
N ASN A 225 -11.07 5.30 1.68
CA ASN A 225 -11.43 6.21 2.77
C ASN A 225 -10.34 7.26 2.95
N THR A 226 -10.74 8.53 3.10
CA THR A 226 -9.85 9.59 3.58
C THR A 226 -10.60 10.57 4.47
N SER A 227 -9.92 11.25 5.39
CA SER A 227 -10.54 12.35 6.09
C SER A 227 -10.40 13.65 5.30
N SER A 228 -9.25 13.88 4.65
CA SER A 228 -9.02 15.05 3.81
C SER A 228 -8.18 14.67 2.61
N GLY A 229 -8.78 14.69 1.44
CA GLY A 229 -8.12 14.34 0.19
C GLY A 229 -9.13 14.01 -0.90
N LYS A 230 -8.68 14.05 -2.12
CA LYS A 230 -9.48 13.72 -3.30
C LYS A 230 -9.41 12.24 -3.59
N HIS A 231 -10.51 11.72 -4.13
CA HIS A 231 -10.53 10.40 -4.72
C HIS A 231 -10.61 10.50 -6.24
N GLU A 232 -9.68 9.86 -6.93
CA GLU A 232 -9.76 9.65 -8.37
C GLU A 232 -9.72 8.16 -8.65
N ILE A 233 -10.86 7.59 -9.02
CA ILE A 233 -11.03 6.14 -9.16
C ILE A 233 -11.46 5.83 -10.58
N ARG A 234 -10.67 5.02 -11.31
CA ARG A 234 -10.91 4.57 -12.67
C ARG A 234 -11.09 3.06 -12.71
N LEU A 235 -12.27 2.60 -13.04
CA LEU A 235 -12.63 1.19 -13.05
C LEU A 235 -13.03 0.77 -14.46
N GLN A 236 -12.30 -0.17 -15.05
CA GLN A 236 -12.62 -0.69 -16.39
C GLN A 236 -13.82 -1.66 -16.38
N ALA A 237 -14.08 -2.29 -15.23
CA ALA A 237 -15.28 -3.07 -14.96
C ALA A 237 -15.94 -2.57 -13.66
N VAL A 238 -17.28 -2.67 -13.57
CA VAL A 238 -18.01 -2.27 -12.36
C VAL A 238 -17.85 -3.35 -11.29
N PRO A 239 -17.25 -3.05 -10.12
CA PRO A 239 -17.18 -4.00 -9.02
C PRO A 239 -18.55 -4.38 -8.45
N GLN A 240 -18.65 -5.53 -7.80
CA GLN A 240 -19.85 -5.92 -7.07
C GLN A 240 -20.18 -4.92 -5.94
N GLU A 241 -19.12 -4.42 -5.28
CA GLU A 241 -19.23 -3.40 -4.24
C GLU A 241 -18.15 -2.32 -4.41
N THR A 242 -18.57 -1.07 -4.46
CA THR A 242 -17.67 0.10 -4.42
C THR A 242 -18.09 1.01 -3.27
N ALA A 243 -17.18 1.33 -2.36
CA ALA A 243 -17.41 2.24 -1.24
C ALA A 243 -16.33 3.32 -1.20
N VAL A 244 -16.74 4.58 -1.28
CA VAL A 244 -15.87 5.75 -1.26
C VAL A 244 -16.33 6.69 -0.16
N ASN A 245 -15.48 6.95 0.83
CA ASN A 245 -15.82 7.83 1.92
C ASN A 245 -14.74 8.90 2.10
N THR A 246 -15.16 10.15 2.20
CA THR A 246 -14.29 11.26 2.60
C THR A 246 -15.05 12.21 3.51
N SER A 247 -14.36 12.97 4.36
CA SER A 247 -14.99 14.05 5.09
C SER A 247 -14.87 15.36 4.33
N ALA A 248 -13.70 15.63 3.74
CA ALA A 248 -13.47 16.83 2.93
C ALA A 248 -12.63 16.47 1.69
N GLY A 249 -13.23 16.51 0.52
CA GLY A 249 -12.58 16.23 -0.74
C GLY A 249 -13.57 15.85 -1.83
N ASP A 250 -13.15 16.07 -3.06
CA ASP A 250 -13.94 15.71 -4.24
C ASP A 250 -13.76 14.23 -4.56
N VAL A 251 -14.80 13.64 -5.09
CA VAL A 251 -14.79 12.26 -5.58
C VAL A 251 -15.04 12.25 -7.08
N ARG A 252 -14.08 11.72 -7.86
CA ARG A 252 -14.23 11.46 -9.28
C ARG A 252 -14.14 9.97 -9.52
N LEU A 253 -15.25 9.38 -9.93
CA LEU A 253 -15.35 7.96 -10.25
C LEU A 253 -15.62 7.78 -11.75
N TYR A 254 -14.68 7.16 -12.43
CA TYR A 254 -14.81 6.83 -13.86
C TYR A 254 -15.24 5.38 -14.00
N LEU A 255 -16.29 5.16 -14.77
CA LEU A 255 -16.91 3.85 -14.99
C LEU A 255 -17.14 3.58 -16.48
N PRO A 256 -17.27 2.32 -16.88
CA PRO A 256 -17.67 1.97 -18.24
C PRO A 256 -19.00 2.61 -18.62
N GLU A 257 -19.17 2.99 -19.89
CA GLU A 257 -20.42 3.58 -20.39
C GLU A 257 -21.66 2.69 -20.12
N GLN A 258 -21.48 1.38 -20.11
CA GLN A 258 -22.55 0.39 -19.87
C GLN A 258 -22.55 -0.08 -18.39
N ALA A 259 -22.24 0.82 -17.46
CA ALA A 259 -22.28 0.48 -16.05
C ALA A 259 -23.68 0.03 -15.60
N ASP A 260 -23.71 -1.01 -14.75
CA ASP A 260 -24.94 -1.54 -14.18
C ASP A 260 -24.80 -1.52 -12.64
N LEU A 261 -25.45 -0.56 -11.98
CA LEU A 261 -25.27 -0.33 -10.55
C LEU A 261 -26.44 0.43 -9.89
N THR A 262 -26.59 0.21 -8.59
CA THR A 262 -27.37 1.06 -7.69
C THR A 262 -26.43 1.90 -6.86
N ALA A 263 -26.49 3.22 -6.99
CA ALA A 263 -25.65 4.17 -6.26
C ALA A 263 -26.43 4.82 -5.10
N ARG A 264 -25.83 4.80 -3.92
CA ARG A 264 -26.24 5.65 -2.81
C ARG A 264 -25.19 6.74 -2.63
N ILE A 265 -25.59 8.00 -2.85
CA ILE A 265 -24.69 9.13 -2.90
C ILE A 265 -25.16 10.18 -1.91
N SER A 266 -24.31 10.54 -0.96
CA SER A 266 -24.60 11.54 0.07
C SER A 266 -23.48 12.58 0.14
N THR A 267 -23.85 13.85 0.01
CA THR A 267 -22.99 14.98 0.32
C THR A 267 -23.79 16.00 1.15
N ALA A 268 -23.17 16.60 2.16
CA ALA A 268 -23.82 17.65 2.92
C ALA A 268 -23.59 19.04 2.30
N SER A 269 -22.48 19.22 1.59
CA SER A 269 -22.15 20.45 0.87
C SER A 269 -21.30 20.12 -0.37
N GLY A 270 -21.88 20.28 -1.53
CA GLY A 270 -21.28 20.00 -2.83
C GLY A 270 -22.32 19.55 -3.85
N ASP A 271 -21.90 19.52 -5.09
CA ASP A 271 -22.73 19.13 -6.23
C ASP A 271 -22.51 17.64 -6.58
N VAL A 272 -23.58 17.01 -7.09
CA VAL A 272 -23.52 15.63 -7.62
C VAL A 272 -23.75 15.67 -9.12
N ASN A 273 -22.76 15.25 -9.88
CA ASN A 273 -22.76 15.28 -11.34
C ASN A 273 -22.65 13.89 -11.94
N PHE A 274 -23.40 13.64 -13.02
CA PHE A 274 -23.42 12.37 -13.73
C PHE A 274 -23.20 12.57 -15.23
N GLU A 275 -22.26 11.82 -15.82
CA GLU A 275 -22.20 11.60 -17.28
C GLU A 275 -22.89 10.30 -17.71
N LEU A 276 -23.10 9.38 -16.77
CA LEU A 276 -23.84 8.15 -16.98
C LEU A 276 -25.36 8.39 -16.88
N PRO A 277 -26.19 7.58 -17.54
CA PRO A 277 -27.66 7.71 -17.53
C PRO A 277 -28.25 7.23 -16.19
N MET A 278 -28.04 8.02 -15.15
CA MET A 278 -28.51 7.72 -13.79
C MET A 278 -29.97 8.17 -13.61
N SER A 279 -30.82 7.28 -13.12
CA SER A 279 -32.21 7.57 -12.78
C SER A 279 -32.37 7.63 -11.26
N LYS A 280 -32.89 8.74 -10.75
CA LYS A 280 -33.17 8.90 -9.32
C LYS A 280 -34.41 8.07 -8.95
N THR A 281 -34.26 7.14 -8.00
CA THR A 281 -35.35 6.24 -7.55
C THR A 281 -35.83 6.55 -6.13
N ALA A 282 -35.00 7.12 -5.28
CA ALA A 282 -35.31 7.59 -3.95
C ALA A 282 -34.38 8.73 -3.55
N ASP A 283 -34.56 9.29 -2.34
CA ASP A 283 -33.60 10.25 -1.82
C ASP A 283 -32.21 9.57 -1.73
N ASP A 284 -31.21 10.28 -2.28
CA ASP A 284 -29.82 9.83 -2.34
C ASP A 284 -29.59 8.48 -3.07
N THR A 285 -30.57 7.97 -3.81
CA THR A 285 -30.46 6.68 -4.50
C THR A 285 -30.69 6.85 -6.00
N TYR A 286 -29.74 6.37 -6.79
CA TYR A 286 -29.71 6.44 -8.25
C TYR A 286 -29.43 5.05 -8.84
N VAL A 287 -30.01 4.74 -9.98
CA VAL A 287 -29.84 3.47 -10.69
C VAL A 287 -29.37 3.72 -12.10
N CYS A 288 -28.38 2.96 -12.53
CA CYS A 288 -27.92 2.84 -13.91
C CYS A 288 -28.07 1.38 -14.34
N GLY A 289 -28.68 1.13 -15.51
CA GLY A 289 -28.95 -0.23 -15.97
C GLY A 289 -30.01 -0.94 -15.12
N SER A 290 -29.76 -2.20 -14.76
CA SER A 290 -30.65 -3.00 -13.88
C SER A 290 -30.37 -2.81 -12.39
N GLY A 291 -29.25 -2.17 -12.02
CA GLY A 291 -28.88 -1.89 -10.65
C GLY A 291 -28.22 -3.05 -9.90
N SER A 292 -27.51 -3.93 -10.62
CA SER A 292 -27.01 -5.19 -10.06
C SER A 292 -25.84 -5.00 -9.08
N ASN A 293 -24.98 -3.99 -9.30
CA ASN A 293 -23.82 -3.74 -8.45
C ASN A 293 -24.08 -2.59 -7.47
N SER A 294 -23.36 -2.59 -6.34
CA SER A 294 -23.54 -1.61 -5.27
C SER A 294 -22.45 -0.54 -5.29
N LEU A 295 -22.86 0.73 -5.38
CA LEU A 295 -21.99 1.88 -5.22
C LEU A 295 -22.45 2.72 -4.03
N LYS A 296 -21.53 3.03 -3.12
CA LYS A 296 -21.78 3.95 -2.01
C LYS A 296 -20.71 5.03 -2.00
N ILE A 297 -21.12 6.29 -2.10
CA ILE A 297 -20.22 7.44 -1.97
C ILE A 297 -20.76 8.36 -0.90
N SER A 298 -19.90 8.75 0.04
CA SER A 298 -20.24 9.69 1.11
C SER A 298 -19.14 10.73 1.29
N THR A 299 -19.50 12.00 1.24
CA THR A 299 -18.65 13.12 1.63
C THR A 299 -19.42 14.09 2.52
N SER A 300 -18.75 14.80 3.39
CA SER A 300 -19.39 15.92 4.11
C SER A 300 -19.24 17.22 3.33
N SER A 301 -18.09 17.41 2.66
CA SER A 301 -17.84 18.62 1.85
C SER A 301 -16.98 18.25 0.64
N GLY A 302 -17.53 18.42 -0.54
CA GLY A 302 -16.88 18.16 -1.81
C GLY A 302 -17.86 17.73 -2.89
N ASP A 303 -17.46 17.89 -4.12
CA ASP A 303 -18.24 17.50 -5.29
C ASP A 303 -18.06 16.02 -5.61
N ILE A 304 -19.13 15.39 -6.06
CA ILE A 304 -19.14 14.00 -6.49
C ILE A 304 -19.43 13.96 -7.99
N SER A 305 -18.53 13.40 -8.76
CA SER A 305 -18.68 13.25 -10.20
C SER A 305 -18.54 11.77 -10.60
N ILE A 306 -19.59 11.22 -11.22
CA ILE A 306 -19.56 9.91 -11.84
C ILE A 306 -19.46 10.11 -13.36
N LEU A 307 -18.32 9.76 -13.89
CA LEU A 307 -17.85 10.06 -15.24
C LEU A 307 -17.75 8.79 -16.08
N LYS A 308 -17.69 8.94 -17.38
CA LYS A 308 -17.39 7.84 -18.31
C LYS A 308 -15.87 7.67 -18.45
N ASN A 309 -15.42 6.41 -18.58
CA ASN A 309 -14.05 6.08 -19.00
C ASN A 309 -13.77 6.53 -20.41
#